data_9f72ca66a93a123fd8a200c57a2092f6
#
_entry.id   9f72ca66a93a123fd8a200c57a2092f6
#
_cell.length_a   1.000
_cell.length_b   1.000
_cell.length_c   1.000
_cell.angle_alpha   90.00
_cell.angle_beta   90.00
_cell.angle_gamma   90.00
#
_symmetry.space_group_name_H-M   'P 1'
#
loop_
_entity.id
_entity.type
_entity.pdbx_description
1 polymer ?
#
loop_
_entity_poly.entity_id
_entity_poly.type
_entity_poly.pdbx_seq_one_letter_code
_entity_poly.pdbx_strand_id
1 'polypeptide(L)'
;MALQHCDFLLTGIRELHTMDAGSVGVIAAADLESLPVIRDAAVAVLDGKVSALGPEPELRSQWQGKEVVDCGGGLLVPGLVDAHTHPAFAAERAEEFDWRAQGLSYLEIAERGGGILSSVRAVRQASEVELTAKVISHFQRMQAHGTVACEAKSGYGLSLEDELKSLRAIRAASTATGMEVFPTFLGAHMVPEEYANQKDQYVE
;
A
#
# COMPACT_ATOMS: atom_id res chain seq x y z
N MET A 1 -31.83 -2.20 -27.83
CA MET A 1 -32.08 -1.90 -26.41
C MET A 1 -31.45 -0.54 -26.10
N ALA A 2 -32.01 0.22 -25.13
CA ALA A 2 -31.36 1.47 -24.71
C ALA A 2 -30.00 1.14 -24.04
N LEU A 3 -28.99 1.99 -24.31
CA LEU A 3 -27.66 1.87 -23.66
C LEU A 3 -27.79 2.13 -22.15
N GLN A 4 -27.10 1.36 -21.36
CA GLN A 4 -26.91 1.63 -19.95
C GLN A 4 -25.85 2.74 -19.81
N HIS A 5 -25.97 3.59 -18.79
CA HIS A 5 -24.98 4.63 -18.52
C HIS A 5 -24.06 4.24 -17.40
N CYS A 6 -22.79 4.57 -17.54
CA CYS A 6 -21.78 4.42 -16.49
C CYS A 6 -20.94 5.70 -16.35
N ASP A 7 -20.23 5.84 -15.25
CA ASP A 7 -19.38 7.01 -15.03
C ASP A 7 -18.13 6.94 -15.91
N PHE A 8 -17.46 5.77 -15.93
CA PHE A 8 -16.30 5.52 -16.77
C PHE A 8 -16.50 4.27 -17.62
N LEU A 9 -16.12 4.35 -18.89
CA LEU A 9 -15.94 3.19 -19.77
C LEU A 9 -14.46 3.10 -20.14
N LEU A 10 -13.75 2.14 -19.56
CA LEU A 10 -12.36 1.84 -19.89
C LEU A 10 -12.34 0.97 -21.16
N THR A 11 -11.54 1.35 -22.14
CA THR A 11 -11.47 0.71 -23.46
C THR A 11 -10.03 0.55 -23.90
N GLY A 12 -9.77 -0.12 -25.02
CA GLY A 12 -8.42 -0.35 -25.50
C GLY A 12 -7.57 -1.20 -24.53
N ILE A 13 -8.19 -2.14 -23.83
CA ILE A 13 -7.52 -3.05 -22.91
C ILE A 13 -7.15 -4.31 -23.68
N ARG A 14 -5.85 -4.52 -23.93
CA ARG A 14 -5.37 -5.72 -24.65
C ARG A 14 -5.63 -7.00 -23.86
N GLU A 15 -5.36 -6.97 -22.57
CA GLU A 15 -5.59 -8.09 -21.65
C GLU A 15 -6.12 -7.57 -20.31
N LEU A 16 -7.26 -8.09 -19.89
CA LEU A 16 -7.85 -7.86 -18.58
C LEU A 16 -7.70 -9.12 -17.75
N HIS A 17 -6.90 -9.07 -16.70
CA HIS A 17 -6.76 -10.14 -15.71
C HIS A 17 -7.65 -9.83 -14.52
N THR A 18 -8.75 -10.56 -14.38
CA THR A 18 -9.73 -10.30 -13.31
C THR A 18 -9.27 -10.77 -11.94
N MET A 19 -8.30 -11.68 -11.90
CA MET A 19 -7.82 -12.39 -10.70
C MET A 19 -8.96 -13.16 -9.98
N ASP A 20 -10.08 -13.38 -10.66
CA ASP A 20 -11.23 -14.11 -10.12
C ASP A 20 -11.06 -15.61 -10.37
N ALA A 21 -10.82 -16.35 -9.29
CA ALA A 21 -10.74 -17.80 -9.32
C ALA A 21 -12.09 -18.50 -9.15
N GLY A 22 -13.19 -17.73 -9.06
CA GLY A 22 -14.53 -18.28 -8.81
C GLY A 22 -14.72 -18.88 -7.40
N SER A 23 -13.72 -18.73 -6.51
CA SER A 23 -13.77 -19.19 -5.12
C SER A 23 -13.10 -18.20 -4.19
N VAL A 24 -13.56 -18.12 -2.95
CA VAL A 24 -12.89 -17.34 -1.90
C VAL A 24 -11.73 -18.19 -1.37
N GLY A 25 -10.49 -17.74 -1.56
CA GLY A 25 -9.32 -18.44 -1.03
C GLY A 25 -8.01 -17.99 -1.62
N VAL A 26 -6.94 -18.62 -1.17
CA VAL A 26 -5.59 -18.40 -1.67
C VAL A 26 -5.38 -19.21 -2.95
N ILE A 27 -4.90 -18.57 -4.00
CA ILE A 27 -4.50 -19.22 -5.24
C ILE A 27 -3.03 -19.58 -5.13
N ALA A 28 -2.70 -20.85 -5.35
CA ALA A 28 -1.31 -21.28 -5.39
C ALA A 28 -0.61 -20.70 -6.64
N ALA A 29 0.69 -20.41 -6.52
CA ALA A 29 1.47 -19.85 -7.63
C ALA A 29 1.42 -20.72 -8.91
N ALA A 30 1.30 -22.04 -8.76
CA ALA A 30 1.16 -22.97 -9.89
C ALA A 30 -0.17 -22.82 -10.65
N ASP A 31 -1.19 -22.25 -10.02
CA ASP A 31 -2.54 -22.11 -10.59
C ASP A 31 -2.78 -20.71 -11.19
N LEU A 32 -1.83 -19.79 -11.06
CA LEU A 32 -1.97 -18.41 -11.58
C LEU A 32 -2.20 -18.37 -13.10
N GLU A 33 -1.63 -19.30 -13.85
CA GLU A 33 -1.82 -19.38 -15.30
C GLU A 33 -3.25 -19.80 -15.70
N SER A 34 -4.01 -20.38 -14.78
CA SER A 34 -5.41 -20.77 -14.99
C SER A 34 -6.42 -19.65 -14.76
N LEU A 35 -5.97 -18.48 -14.27
CA LEU A 35 -6.85 -17.34 -14.02
C LEU A 35 -7.45 -16.78 -15.31
N PRO A 36 -8.71 -16.34 -15.28
CA PRO A 36 -9.37 -15.81 -16.46
C PRO A 36 -8.68 -14.56 -17.00
N VAL A 37 -8.44 -14.56 -18.31
CA VAL A 37 -7.95 -13.41 -19.07
C VAL A 37 -8.95 -13.08 -20.16
N ILE A 38 -9.43 -11.85 -20.19
CA ILE A 38 -10.28 -11.36 -21.26
C ILE A 38 -9.42 -10.50 -22.21
N ARG A 39 -9.39 -10.86 -23.49
CA ARG A 39 -8.66 -10.11 -24.50
C ARG A 39 -9.54 -9.09 -25.18
N ASP A 40 -8.91 -8.00 -25.65
CA ASP A 40 -9.61 -6.89 -26.30
C ASP A 40 -10.82 -6.44 -25.49
N ALA A 41 -10.57 -6.15 -24.23
CA ALA A 41 -11.56 -5.97 -23.20
C ALA A 41 -11.97 -4.50 -22.99
N ALA A 42 -13.13 -4.33 -22.37
CA ALA A 42 -13.56 -3.07 -21.76
C ALA A 42 -14.10 -3.32 -20.35
N VAL A 43 -14.19 -2.23 -19.57
CA VAL A 43 -14.75 -2.24 -18.22
C VAL A 43 -15.65 -1.03 -18.05
N ALA A 44 -16.90 -1.27 -17.60
CA ALA A 44 -17.84 -0.22 -17.21
C ALA A 44 -17.82 -0.03 -15.69
N VAL A 45 -17.63 1.21 -15.24
CA VAL A 45 -17.60 1.59 -13.83
C VAL A 45 -18.76 2.54 -13.54
N LEU A 46 -19.56 2.21 -12.55
CA LEU A 46 -20.70 3.01 -12.09
C LEU A 46 -20.67 3.09 -10.56
N ASP A 47 -20.81 4.29 -10.01
CA ASP A 47 -20.81 4.55 -8.57
C ASP A 47 -19.57 3.96 -7.86
N GLY A 48 -18.39 4.07 -8.50
CA GLY A 48 -17.12 3.57 -7.98
C GLY A 48 -16.97 2.03 -7.99
N LYS A 49 -17.85 1.32 -8.69
CA LYS A 49 -17.83 -0.14 -8.77
C LYS A 49 -17.76 -0.63 -10.21
N VAL A 50 -17.08 -1.73 -10.43
CA VAL A 50 -17.12 -2.45 -11.71
C VAL A 50 -18.51 -3.02 -11.88
N SER A 51 -19.25 -2.50 -12.87
CA SER A 51 -20.64 -2.90 -13.16
C SER A 51 -20.72 -3.91 -14.28
N ALA A 52 -19.78 -3.87 -15.23
CA ALA A 52 -19.63 -4.87 -16.28
C ALA A 52 -18.19 -4.91 -16.77
N LEU A 53 -17.79 -6.07 -17.27
CA LEU A 53 -16.53 -6.28 -17.97
C LEU A 53 -16.70 -7.38 -19.03
N GLY A 54 -15.92 -7.32 -20.08
CA GLY A 54 -16.00 -8.28 -21.17
C GLY A 54 -15.32 -7.78 -22.44
N PRO A 55 -15.53 -8.46 -23.59
CA PRO A 55 -15.02 -8.01 -24.89
C PRO A 55 -15.53 -6.60 -25.22
N GLU A 56 -14.63 -5.73 -25.68
CA GLU A 56 -14.93 -4.31 -25.93
C GLU A 56 -16.11 -4.09 -26.87
N PRO A 57 -16.26 -4.81 -28.02
CA PRO A 57 -17.40 -4.61 -28.91
C PRO A 57 -18.75 -4.87 -28.23
N GLU A 58 -18.79 -5.86 -27.33
CA GLU A 58 -20.00 -6.23 -26.61
C GLU A 58 -20.37 -5.13 -25.60
N LEU A 59 -19.40 -4.68 -24.80
CA LEU A 59 -19.63 -3.63 -23.82
C LEU A 59 -20.03 -2.32 -24.48
N ARG A 60 -19.39 -1.90 -25.55
CA ARG A 60 -19.75 -0.69 -26.30
C ARG A 60 -21.16 -0.75 -26.89
N SER A 61 -21.69 -1.93 -27.17
CA SER A 61 -23.05 -2.10 -27.63
C SER A 61 -24.11 -1.97 -26.54
N GLN A 62 -23.69 -2.08 -25.26
CA GLN A 62 -24.57 -2.12 -24.09
C GLN A 62 -24.40 -0.90 -23.17
N TRP A 63 -23.19 -0.31 -23.14
CA TRP A 63 -22.82 0.74 -22.20
C TRP A 63 -22.35 2.01 -22.88
N GLN A 64 -22.71 3.15 -22.28
CA GLN A 64 -22.21 4.47 -22.63
C GLN A 64 -21.60 5.14 -21.40
N GLY A 65 -20.30 5.41 -21.43
CA GLY A 65 -19.59 6.13 -20.36
C GLY A 65 -19.84 7.64 -20.44
N LYS A 66 -20.01 8.28 -19.29
CA LYS A 66 -19.90 9.75 -19.18
C LYS A 66 -18.48 10.18 -19.59
N GLU A 67 -17.49 9.41 -19.17
CA GLU A 67 -16.09 9.53 -19.58
C GLU A 67 -15.63 8.22 -20.19
N VAL A 68 -14.89 8.29 -21.30
CA VAL A 68 -14.26 7.13 -21.94
C VAL A 68 -12.76 7.26 -21.79
N VAL A 69 -12.15 6.26 -21.15
CA VAL A 69 -10.69 6.21 -20.94
C VAL A 69 -10.11 5.14 -21.83
N ASP A 70 -9.25 5.54 -22.78
CA ASP A 70 -8.47 4.61 -23.60
C ASP A 70 -7.23 4.15 -22.85
N CYS A 71 -7.14 2.83 -22.60
CA CYS A 71 -5.99 2.20 -21.95
C CYS A 71 -4.81 1.92 -22.90
N GLY A 72 -4.89 2.35 -24.16
CA GLY A 72 -3.77 2.34 -25.10
C GLY A 72 -3.20 0.97 -25.43
N GLY A 73 -4.01 -0.10 -25.40
CA GLY A 73 -3.54 -1.47 -25.60
C GLY A 73 -2.78 -2.06 -24.42
N GLY A 74 -2.95 -1.46 -23.23
CA GLY A 74 -2.28 -1.89 -22.02
C GLY A 74 -2.87 -3.15 -21.39
N LEU A 75 -2.21 -3.60 -20.32
CA LEU A 75 -2.67 -4.64 -19.42
C LEU A 75 -3.49 -3.98 -18.30
N LEU A 76 -4.67 -4.51 -17.97
CA LEU A 76 -5.45 -4.10 -16.81
C LEU A 76 -5.50 -5.23 -15.79
N VAL A 77 -5.14 -4.90 -14.55
CA VAL A 77 -5.18 -5.79 -13.38
C VAL A 77 -5.85 -5.06 -12.21
N PRO A 78 -6.36 -5.75 -11.20
CA PRO A 78 -6.73 -5.11 -9.94
C PRO A 78 -5.55 -4.34 -9.33
N GLY A 79 -5.84 -3.25 -8.62
CA GLY A 79 -4.82 -2.50 -7.91
C GLY A 79 -4.06 -3.37 -6.90
N LEU A 80 -2.77 -3.08 -6.71
CA LEU A 80 -1.92 -3.86 -5.82
C LEU A 80 -2.29 -3.60 -4.36
N VAL A 81 -2.27 -4.67 -3.56
CA VAL A 81 -2.46 -4.61 -2.11
C VAL A 81 -1.15 -4.97 -1.43
N ASP A 82 -0.62 -4.06 -0.61
CA ASP A 82 0.58 -4.32 0.17
C ASP A 82 0.20 -4.72 1.61
N ALA A 83 0.36 -6.00 1.91
CA ALA A 83 -0.09 -6.59 3.16
C ALA A 83 0.89 -6.40 4.33
N HIS A 84 2.03 -5.70 4.14
CA HIS A 84 3.01 -5.50 5.20
C HIS A 84 3.85 -4.25 4.97
N THR A 85 3.47 -3.11 5.57
CA THR A 85 4.26 -1.89 5.50
C THR A 85 4.44 -1.22 6.85
N HIS A 86 5.50 -0.40 6.96
CA HIS A 86 5.77 0.50 8.07
C HIS A 86 5.95 1.93 7.53
N PRO A 87 4.88 2.62 7.10
CA PRO A 87 5.01 3.90 6.42
C PRO A 87 5.32 5.07 7.35
N ALA A 88 5.12 4.91 8.67
CA ALA A 88 5.34 5.95 9.66
C ALA A 88 6.81 5.97 10.12
N PHE A 89 7.71 6.43 9.24
CA PHE A 89 9.10 6.73 9.58
C PHE A 89 9.47 8.14 9.11
N ALA A 90 10.31 8.84 9.90
CA ALA A 90 10.62 10.24 9.69
C ALA A 90 11.96 10.48 8.98
N ALA A 91 12.91 9.53 9.07
CA ALA A 91 14.21 9.63 8.44
C ALA A 91 14.51 8.39 7.58
N GLU A 92 15.14 8.61 6.46
CA GLU A 92 15.64 7.54 5.58
C GLU A 92 16.94 6.96 6.15
N ARG A 93 17.23 5.72 5.76
CA ARG A 93 18.42 4.98 6.21
C ARG A 93 19.39 4.73 5.03
N ALA A 94 19.53 5.73 4.16
CA ALA A 94 20.36 5.63 2.95
C ALA A 94 21.83 5.32 3.26
N GLU A 95 22.39 5.94 4.31
CA GLU A 95 23.78 5.67 4.73
C GLU A 95 24.00 4.22 5.13
N GLU A 96 22.99 3.55 5.71
CA GLU A 96 23.10 2.14 6.07
C GLU A 96 23.20 1.24 4.85
N PHE A 97 22.57 1.64 3.73
CA PHE A 97 22.73 0.92 2.48
C PHE A 97 24.19 0.96 2.00
N ASP A 98 24.83 2.13 2.07
CA ASP A 98 26.22 2.31 1.71
C ASP A 98 27.15 1.49 2.64
N TRP A 99 26.88 1.49 3.94
CA TRP A 99 27.64 0.68 4.90
C TRP A 99 27.52 -0.82 4.62
N ARG A 100 26.33 -1.30 4.28
CA ARG A 100 26.12 -2.69 3.86
C ARG A 100 26.89 -3.02 2.58
N ALA A 101 26.87 -2.12 1.60
CA ALA A 101 27.62 -2.29 0.36
C ALA A 101 29.15 -2.36 0.61
N GLN A 102 29.64 -1.69 1.66
CA GLN A 102 31.01 -1.77 2.14
C GLN A 102 31.32 -3.02 2.96
N GLY A 103 30.32 -3.87 3.23
CA GLY A 103 30.47 -5.14 3.91
C GLY A 103 30.26 -5.09 5.42
N LEU A 104 29.76 -3.98 5.98
CA LEU A 104 29.48 -3.91 7.42
C LEU A 104 28.35 -4.86 7.80
N SER A 105 28.54 -5.54 8.92
CA SER A 105 27.53 -6.39 9.53
C SER A 105 26.42 -5.56 10.18
N TYR A 106 25.29 -6.20 10.44
CA TYR A 106 24.16 -5.57 11.14
C TYR A 106 24.58 -4.99 12.52
N LEU A 107 25.45 -5.71 13.26
CA LEU A 107 25.93 -5.27 14.58
C LEU A 107 26.77 -3.99 14.46
N GLU A 108 27.71 -3.95 13.51
CA GLU A 108 28.55 -2.76 13.28
C GLU A 108 27.71 -1.54 12.85
N ILE A 109 26.65 -1.75 12.07
CA ILE A 109 25.69 -0.70 11.70
C ILE A 109 24.92 -0.20 12.94
N ALA A 110 24.48 -1.11 13.80
CA ALA A 110 23.80 -0.76 15.04
C ALA A 110 24.73 0.01 16.01
N GLU A 111 25.99 -0.39 16.16
CA GLU A 111 27.01 0.31 16.96
C GLU A 111 27.28 1.74 16.44
N ARG A 112 27.13 1.98 15.15
CA ARG A 112 27.20 3.32 14.54
C ARG A 112 25.91 4.15 14.72
N GLY A 113 24.94 3.62 15.47
CA GLY A 113 23.67 4.28 15.74
C GLY A 113 22.63 4.11 14.61
N GLY A 114 22.86 3.19 13.69
CA GLY A 114 21.91 2.77 12.67
C GLY A 114 20.85 1.79 13.18
N GLY A 115 20.22 1.10 12.24
CA GLY A 115 19.19 0.10 12.54
C GLY A 115 17.86 0.72 12.98
N ILE A 116 17.03 -0.11 13.61
CA ILE A 116 15.69 0.30 14.05
C ILE A 116 15.73 1.48 15.04
N LEU A 117 16.75 1.57 15.88
CA LEU A 117 16.91 2.65 16.87
C LEU A 117 17.06 4.02 16.20
N SER A 118 17.66 4.08 15.00
CA SER A 118 17.71 5.32 14.21
C SER A 118 16.32 5.75 13.79
N SER A 119 15.48 4.84 13.30
CA SER A 119 14.08 5.12 12.95
C SER A 119 13.28 5.55 14.17
N VAL A 120 13.49 4.91 15.33
CA VAL A 120 12.80 5.25 16.59
C VAL A 120 13.13 6.69 17.01
N ARG A 121 14.41 7.04 17.05
CA ARG A 121 14.82 8.42 17.38
C ARG A 121 14.19 9.44 16.45
N ALA A 122 14.20 9.17 15.15
CA ALA A 122 13.62 10.08 14.18
C ALA A 122 12.10 10.27 14.34
N VAL A 123 11.36 9.17 14.60
CA VAL A 123 9.90 9.24 14.84
C VAL A 123 9.60 10.00 16.13
N ARG A 124 10.33 9.73 17.21
CA ARG A 124 10.15 10.42 18.49
C ARG A 124 10.41 11.94 18.40
N GLN A 125 11.41 12.33 17.61
CA GLN A 125 11.78 13.74 17.41
C GLN A 125 10.83 14.50 16.49
N ALA A 126 10.25 13.80 15.50
CA ALA A 126 9.35 14.41 14.54
C ALA A 126 8.03 14.83 15.18
N SER A 127 7.54 16.01 14.85
CA SER A 127 6.18 16.42 15.15
C SER A 127 5.17 15.55 14.36
N GLU A 128 3.93 15.51 14.85
CA GLU A 128 2.86 14.80 14.13
C GLU A 128 2.64 15.34 12.70
N VAL A 129 2.79 16.66 12.52
CA VAL A 129 2.67 17.31 11.21
C VAL A 129 3.78 16.86 10.25
N GLU A 130 5.03 16.84 10.70
CA GLU A 130 6.17 16.37 9.89
C GLU A 130 6.04 14.89 9.54
N LEU A 131 5.66 14.06 10.52
CA LEU A 131 5.45 12.63 10.29
C LEU A 131 4.31 12.39 9.30
N THR A 132 3.20 13.14 9.42
CA THR A 132 2.06 13.06 8.49
C THR A 132 2.51 13.41 7.06
N ALA A 133 3.27 14.48 6.89
CA ALA A 133 3.78 14.88 5.57
C ALA A 133 4.68 13.78 4.95
N LYS A 134 5.50 13.11 5.76
CA LYS A 134 6.31 11.96 5.31
C LYS A 134 5.44 10.79 4.87
N VAL A 135 4.45 10.43 5.67
CA VAL A 135 3.53 9.31 5.34
C VAL A 135 2.73 9.61 4.07
N ILE A 136 2.27 10.87 3.88
CA ILE A 136 1.63 11.30 2.62
C ILE A 136 2.55 11.03 1.43
N SER A 137 3.82 11.45 1.52
CA SER A 137 4.80 11.22 0.45
C SER A 137 5.03 9.74 0.16
N HIS A 138 5.07 8.89 1.21
CA HIS A 138 5.19 7.45 1.06
C HIS A 138 3.97 6.85 0.35
N PHE A 139 2.76 7.20 0.76
CA PHE A 139 1.53 6.72 0.12
C PHE A 139 1.41 7.16 -1.33
N GLN A 140 1.73 8.42 -1.64
CA GLN A 140 1.76 8.90 -3.03
C GLN A 140 2.75 8.12 -3.90
N ARG A 141 3.92 7.76 -3.36
CA ARG A 141 4.90 6.91 -4.04
C ARG A 141 4.36 5.49 -4.26
N MET A 142 3.72 4.90 -3.25
CA MET A 142 3.08 3.60 -3.38
C MET A 142 1.98 3.61 -4.45
N GLN A 143 1.13 4.65 -4.46
CA GLN A 143 0.08 4.82 -5.47
C GLN A 143 0.66 4.99 -6.88
N ALA A 144 1.76 5.73 -7.03
CA ALA A 144 2.46 5.87 -8.31
C ALA A 144 3.00 4.55 -8.86
N HIS A 145 3.18 3.54 -8.00
CA HIS A 145 3.57 2.17 -8.35
C HIS A 145 2.38 1.19 -8.36
N GLY A 146 1.15 1.69 -8.28
CA GLY A 146 -0.07 0.88 -8.42
C GLY A 146 -0.65 0.31 -7.14
N THR A 147 -0.10 0.63 -5.95
CA THR A 147 -0.69 0.21 -4.68
C THR A 147 -1.94 1.04 -4.38
N VAL A 148 -3.07 0.38 -4.15
CA VAL A 148 -4.35 1.02 -3.84
C VAL A 148 -4.78 0.82 -2.38
N ALA A 149 -4.28 -0.23 -1.74
CA ALA A 149 -4.54 -0.53 -0.34
C ALA A 149 -3.29 -1.08 0.34
N CYS A 150 -3.12 -0.80 1.63
CA CYS A 150 -2.02 -1.36 2.40
C CYS A 150 -2.37 -1.59 3.87
N GLU A 151 -1.72 -2.58 4.48
CA GLU A 151 -1.59 -2.64 5.92
C GLU A 151 -0.48 -1.66 6.34
N ALA A 152 -0.77 -0.79 7.29
CA ALA A 152 0.16 0.21 7.78
C ALA A 152 0.40 0.06 9.28
N LYS A 153 1.57 -0.44 9.63
CA LYS A 153 1.98 -0.65 11.02
C LYS A 153 2.60 0.61 11.61
N SER A 154 2.34 0.86 12.88
CA SER A 154 3.23 1.63 13.73
C SER A 154 4.49 0.81 14.08
N GLY A 155 5.15 1.06 15.19
CA GLY A 155 6.25 0.21 15.67
C GLY A 155 7.63 0.88 15.66
N TYR A 156 7.69 2.16 15.32
CA TYR A 156 8.91 2.96 15.46
C TYR A 156 8.79 4.06 16.53
N GLY A 157 7.68 4.12 17.26
CA GLY A 157 7.54 5.00 18.40
C GLY A 157 8.15 4.41 19.68
N LEU A 158 7.84 3.14 19.91
CA LEU A 158 8.21 2.36 21.11
C LEU A 158 7.86 3.06 22.42
N SER A 159 6.85 3.91 22.38
CA SER A 159 6.12 4.47 23.52
C SER A 159 4.66 4.63 23.12
N LEU A 160 3.74 4.57 24.08
CA LEU A 160 2.31 4.71 23.77
C LEU A 160 2.01 6.00 23.00
N GLU A 161 2.60 7.10 23.43
CA GLU A 161 2.40 8.42 22.81
C GLU A 161 2.87 8.45 21.34
N ASP A 162 4.07 7.97 21.08
CA ASP A 162 4.66 8.00 19.74
C ASP A 162 4.05 6.97 18.79
N GLU A 163 3.61 5.82 19.33
CA GLU A 163 2.86 4.85 18.53
C GLU A 163 1.49 5.41 18.13
N LEU A 164 0.77 6.07 19.05
CA LEU A 164 -0.49 6.74 18.75
C LEU A 164 -0.29 7.92 17.79
N LYS A 165 0.80 8.70 17.94
CA LYS A 165 1.20 9.73 16.97
C LYS A 165 1.38 9.13 15.56
N SER A 166 2.06 8.00 15.47
CA SER A 166 2.26 7.28 14.20
C SER A 166 0.94 6.85 13.57
N LEU A 167 0.01 6.30 14.34
CA LEU A 167 -1.31 5.91 13.85
C LEU A 167 -2.17 7.12 13.43
N ARG A 168 -2.09 8.24 14.15
CA ARG A 168 -2.78 9.48 13.75
C ARG A 168 -2.22 10.03 12.44
N ALA A 169 -0.89 10.01 12.27
CA ALA A 169 -0.23 10.42 11.03
C ALA A 169 -0.64 9.52 9.84
N ILE A 170 -0.68 8.20 10.03
CA ILE A 170 -1.16 7.23 9.03
C ILE A 170 -2.61 7.54 8.64
N ARG A 171 -3.49 7.76 9.60
CA ARG A 171 -4.90 8.07 9.35
C ARG A 171 -5.08 9.38 8.58
N ALA A 172 -4.37 10.43 8.98
CA ALA A 172 -4.41 11.71 8.31
C ALA A 172 -3.89 11.61 6.86
N ALA A 173 -2.81 10.87 6.64
CA ALA A 173 -2.25 10.62 5.32
C ALA A 173 -3.20 9.79 4.43
N SER A 174 -3.86 8.77 4.97
CA SER A 174 -4.90 8.00 4.26
C SER A 174 -6.01 8.92 3.76
N THR A 175 -6.53 9.79 4.63
CA THR A 175 -7.57 10.78 4.27
C THR A 175 -7.08 11.73 3.17
N ALA A 176 -5.83 12.21 3.26
CA ALA A 176 -5.28 13.17 2.31
C ALA A 176 -4.98 12.59 0.92
N THR A 177 -4.64 11.30 0.85
CA THR A 177 -4.23 10.63 -0.39
C THR A 177 -5.31 9.76 -1.02
N GLY A 178 -6.37 9.42 -0.27
CA GLY A 178 -7.37 8.43 -0.68
C GLY A 178 -6.86 6.98 -0.68
N MET A 179 -5.65 6.72 -0.13
CA MET A 179 -5.15 5.35 0.05
C MET A 179 -6.03 4.60 1.05
N GLU A 180 -6.48 3.42 0.67
CA GLU A 180 -7.16 2.53 1.62
C GLU A 180 -6.13 1.92 2.57
N VAL A 181 -6.33 2.11 3.88
CA VAL A 181 -5.33 1.72 4.88
C VAL A 181 -5.96 0.91 6.00
N PHE A 182 -5.32 -0.21 6.30
CA PHE A 182 -5.61 -1.06 7.45
C PHE A 182 -4.54 -0.82 8.52
N PRO A 183 -4.79 0.07 9.51
CA PRO A 183 -3.77 0.42 10.48
C PRO A 183 -3.59 -0.69 11.52
N THR A 184 -2.33 -0.99 11.84
CA THR A 184 -1.95 -1.97 12.85
C THR A 184 -1.13 -1.29 13.94
N PHE A 185 -1.58 -1.39 15.20
CA PHE A 185 -0.77 -1.00 16.36
C PHE A 185 0.30 -2.07 16.62
N LEU A 186 1.58 -1.71 16.53
CA LEU A 186 2.71 -2.60 16.76
C LEU A 186 3.64 -2.03 17.84
N GLY A 187 3.10 -1.69 19.02
CA GLY A 187 3.85 -1.08 20.13
C GLY A 187 5.00 -1.92 20.63
N ALA A 188 4.84 -3.25 20.62
CA ALA A 188 5.89 -4.19 21.04
C ALA A 188 6.77 -4.70 19.87
N HIS A 189 7.02 -3.87 18.86
CA HIS A 189 7.90 -4.21 17.74
C HIS A 189 9.32 -4.53 18.19
N MET A 190 9.82 -3.80 19.18
CA MET A 190 11.07 -4.04 19.87
C MET A 190 10.97 -3.48 21.30
N VAL A 191 11.71 -4.05 22.23
CA VAL A 191 11.85 -3.45 23.56
C VAL A 191 12.84 -2.28 23.47
N PRO A 192 12.43 -1.04 23.81
CA PRO A 192 13.34 0.08 23.75
C PRO A 192 14.37 0.05 24.89
N GLU A 193 15.47 0.80 24.74
CA GLU A 193 16.60 0.78 25.65
C GLU A 193 16.22 1.07 27.11
N GLU A 194 15.28 1.98 27.32
CA GLU A 194 14.76 2.35 28.64
C GLU A 194 14.06 1.21 29.38
N TYR A 195 13.64 0.15 28.65
CA TYR A 195 13.01 -1.05 29.19
C TYR A 195 13.86 -2.32 29.03
N ALA A 196 15.16 -2.21 28.71
CA ALA A 196 16.02 -3.36 28.40
C ALA A 196 15.98 -4.47 29.47
N ASN A 197 15.83 -4.10 30.75
CA ASN A 197 15.76 -5.01 31.89
C ASN A 197 14.34 -5.19 32.46
N GLN A 198 13.30 -4.66 31.78
CA GLN A 198 11.90 -4.59 32.27
C GLN A 198 10.93 -4.92 31.13
N LYS A 199 11.20 -6.00 30.39
CA LYS A 199 10.40 -6.36 29.19
C LYS A 199 8.94 -6.56 29.48
N ASP A 200 8.61 -7.25 30.58
CA ASP A 200 7.23 -7.53 30.96
C ASP A 200 6.47 -6.23 31.26
N GLN A 201 7.11 -5.30 31.96
CA GLN A 201 6.55 -3.98 32.24
C GLN A 201 6.35 -3.12 30.98
N TYR A 202 7.16 -3.35 29.94
CA TYR A 202 6.96 -2.67 28.66
C TYR A 202 5.74 -3.18 27.90
N VAL A 203 5.41 -4.47 28.04
CA VAL A 203 4.31 -5.13 27.32
C VAL A 203 2.96 -4.92 28.04
N GLU A 204 2.95 -4.70 29.36
CA GLU A 204 1.76 -4.38 30.15
C GLU A 204 1.27 -2.93 29.91
#